data_e998c1b01bfebd84aef275693da8324c
#
_entry.id   e998c1b01bfebd84aef275693da8324c
#
_cell.length_a   1.000
_cell.length_b   1.000
_cell.length_c   1.000
_cell.angle_alpha   90.00
_cell.angle_beta   90.00
_cell.angle_gamma   90.00
#
_symmetry.space_group_name_H-M   'P 1'
#
loop_
_entity.id
_entity.type
_entity.pdbx_description
1 polymer ?
#
loop_
_entity_poly.entity_id
_entity_poly.type
_entity_poly.pdbx_seq_one_letter_code
_entity_poly.pdbx_strand_id
1 'polypeptide(L)'
;LELVQSMFENQFGTARKIAGADASPVLVYTAETAIQMALTELNENLRDIYLEAYTQPQCTEYIFQHTAAELKGIFGPYLPEAGESDFYELEIGSAGIMRAYMAKRCDVYFPLERKLERFLRMSLAAYRVPEAEQDQAVAFLKTLDIRAIAQQVMQQLFQSLSMRYHFPLD
;
A
#
# COMPACT_ATOMS: atom_id res chain seq x y z
N LEU A 1 0.84 14.31 11.69
CA LEU A 1 0.40 14.52 10.30
C LEU A 1 1.56 14.71 9.32
N GLU A 2 2.53 15.57 9.58
CA GLU A 2 3.69 15.84 8.69
C GLU A 2 4.47 14.55 8.36
N LEU A 3 4.72 13.70 9.36
CA LEU A 3 5.38 12.42 9.14
C LEU A 3 4.58 11.54 8.18
N VAL A 4 3.28 11.43 8.40
CA VAL A 4 2.38 10.65 7.52
C VAL A 4 2.38 11.21 6.11
N GLN A 5 2.28 12.52 5.95
CA GLN A 5 2.37 13.18 4.65
C GLN A 5 3.67 12.83 3.94
N SER A 6 4.79 12.93 4.65
CA SER A 6 6.11 12.57 4.11
C SER A 6 6.21 11.11 3.67
N MET A 7 5.58 10.19 4.41
CA MET A 7 5.57 8.76 4.06
C MET A 7 4.73 8.47 2.82
N PHE A 8 3.64 9.19 2.62
CA PHE A 8 2.71 8.96 1.50
C PHE A 8 3.02 9.78 0.23
N GLU A 9 3.78 10.86 0.31
CA GLU A 9 4.09 11.74 -0.83
C GLU A 9 4.72 11.01 -2.02
N ASN A 10 5.57 10.01 -1.78
CA ASN A 10 6.28 9.25 -2.80
C ASN A 10 5.87 7.78 -2.86
N GLN A 11 4.71 7.46 -2.33
CA GLN A 11 4.20 6.10 -2.14
C GLN A 11 4.30 5.24 -3.40
N PHE A 12 3.85 5.74 -4.54
CA PHE A 12 3.82 4.99 -5.78
C PHE A 12 5.11 5.08 -6.62
N GLY A 13 6.04 5.95 -6.27
CA GLY A 13 7.26 6.17 -7.05
C GLY A 13 8.15 4.94 -7.14
N THR A 14 8.43 4.30 -6.03
CA THR A 14 9.22 3.07 -5.96
C THR A 14 8.48 1.90 -6.61
N ALA A 15 7.18 1.80 -6.40
CA ALA A 15 6.36 0.75 -7.00
C ALA A 15 6.36 0.83 -8.53
N ARG A 16 6.30 2.02 -9.12
CA ARG A 16 6.42 2.23 -10.57
C ARG A 16 7.76 1.76 -11.12
N LYS A 17 8.85 1.99 -10.40
CA LYS A 17 10.19 1.52 -10.80
C LYS A 17 10.28 -0.01 -10.77
N ILE A 18 9.70 -0.65 -9.76
CA ILE A 18 9.71 -2.11 -9.60
C ILE A 18 8.83 -2.78 -10.64
N ALA A 19 7.64 -2.25 -10.89
CA ALA A 19 6.71 -2.80 -11.85
C ALA A 19 7.18 -2.63 -13.30
N GLY A 20 8.00 -1.60 -13.56
CA GLY A 20 8.51 -1.27 -14.89
C GLY A 20 7.72 -0.13 -15.55
N ALA A 21 8.35 0.54 -16.54
CA ALA A 21 7.80 1.72 -17.20
C ALA A 21 6.47 1.46 -17.92
N ASP A 22 6.29 0.24 -18.46
CA ASP A 22 5.12 -0.16 -19.23
C ASP A 22 4.11 -1.00 -18.42
N ALA A 23 4.30 -1.10 -17.11
CA ALA A 23 3.41 -1.88 -16.25
C ALA A 23 2.01 -1.27 -16.19
N SER A 24 1.00 -2.14 -16.13
CA SER A 24 -0.37 -1.69 -15.90
C SER A 24 -0.50 -1.02 -14.51
N PRO A 25 -1.42 -0.05 -14.36
CA PRO A 25 -1.65 0.59 -13.06
C PRO A 25 -1.99 -0.41 -11.94
N VAL A 26 -2.67 -1.50 -12.24
CA VAL A 26 -2.99 -2.57 -11.28
C VAL A 26 -1.72 -3.24 -10.75
N LEU A 27 -0.71 -3.46 -11.59
CA LEU A 27 0.57 -4.03 -11.14
C LEU A 27 1.37 -3.04 -10.27
N VAL A 28 1.30 -1.76 -10.57
CA VAL A 28 1.89 -0.71 -9.71
C VAL A 28 1.21 -0.70 -8.33
N TYR A 29 -0.10 -0.75 -8.30
CA TYR A 29 -0.88 -0.88 -7.07
C TYR A 29 -0.50 -2.13 -6.28
N THR A 30 -0.35 -3.27 -6.97
CA THR A 30 0.07 -4.54 -6.37
C THR A 30 1.43 -4.42 -5.67
N ALA A 31 2.42 -3.85 -6.36
CA ALA A 31 3.76 -3.65 -5.80
C ALA A 31 3.73 -2.69 -4.60
N GLU A 32 3.01 -1.58 -4.72
CA GLU A 32 2.92 -0.55 -3.68
C GLU A 32 2.31 -1.11 -2.39
N THR A 33 1.15 -1.74 -2.48
CA THR A 33 0.45 -2.29 -1.31
C THR A 33 1.21 -3.44 -0.68
N ALA A 34 1.89 -4.26 -1.47
CA ALA A 34 2.75 -5.33 -0.97
C ALA A 34 3.96 -4.79 -0.20
N ILE A 35 4.60 -3.74 -0.70
CA ILE A 35 5.72 -3.08 -0.01
C ILE A 35 5.25 -2.52 1.32
N GLN A 36 4.16 -1.77 1.32
CA GLN A 36 3.61 -1.13 2.51
C GLN A 36 3.28 -2.16 3.60
N MET A 37 2.66 -3.26 3.22
CA MET A 37 2.31 -4.33 4.15
C MET A 37 3.55 -5.07 4.66
N ALA A 38 4.54 -5.32 3.80
CA ALA A 38 5.80 -5.94 4.19
C ALA A 38 6.62 -5.07 5.15
N LEU A 39 6.60 -3.74 4.98
CA LEU A 39 7.25 -2.80 5.91
C LEU A 39 6.73 -2.98 7.33
N THR A 40 5.44 -3.17 7.50
CA THR A 40 4.84 -3.37 8.82
C THR A 40 5.22 -4.72 9.45
N GLU A 41 5.53 -5.73 8.65
CA GLU A 41 6.03 -7.02 9.16
C GLU A 41 7.51 -6.99 9.51
N LEU A 42 8.30 -6.18 8.81
CA LEU A 42 9.75 -6.08 9.05
C LEU A 42 10.10 -5.22 10.26
N ASN A 43 9.24 -4.29 10.64
CA ASN A 43 9.55 -3.31 11.68
C ASN A 43 8.31 -2.93 12.48
N GLU A 44 8.33 -3.22 13.78
CA GLU A 44 7.20 -2.94 14.69
C GLU A 44 6.93 -1.43 14.84
N ASN A 45 7.97 -0.60 14.83
CA ASN A 45 7.77 0.85 14.91
C ASN A 45 7.04 1.38 13.67
N LEU A 46 7.35 0.85 12.48
CA LEU A 46 6.62 1.18 11.26
C LEU A 46 5.18 0.66 11.33
N ARG A 47 4.95 -0.53 11.85
CA ARG A 47 3.60 -1.04 12.09
C ARG A 47 2.80 -0.07 12.95
N ASP A 48 3.34 0.34 14.08
CA ASP A 48 2.68 1.24 15.00
C ASP A 48 2.38 2.60 14.35
N ILE A 49 3.33 3.16 13.60
CA ILE A 49 3.14 4.41 12.86
C ILE A 49 2.01 4.29 11.82
N TYR A 50 2.01 3.21 11.03
CA TYR A 50 0.95 2.99 10.03
C TYR A 50 -0.41 2.79 10.69
N LEU A 51 -0.50 1.98 11.74
CA LEU A 51 -1.77 1.75 12.45
C LEU A 51 -2.30 3.03 13.08
N GLU A 52 -1.43 3.84 13.65
CA GLU A 52 -1.80 5.14 14.21
C GLU A 52 -2.27 6.09 13.09
N ALA A 53 -1.56 6.14 11.96
CA ALA A 53 -1.94 6.95 10.81
C ALA A 53 -3.35 6.61 10.30
N TYR A 54 -3.69 5.32 10.23
CA TYR A 54 -5.02 4.84 9.84
C TYR A 54 -6.08 4.93 10.95
N THR A 55 -5.75 5.49 12.10
CA THR A 55 -6.65 5.64 13.25
C THR A 55 -6.94 7.10 13.58
N GLN A 56 -5.95 7.96 13.52
CA GLN A 56 -6.07 9.38 13.86
C GLN A 56 -6.89 10.14 12.80
N PRO A 57 -7.98 10.86 13.19
CA PRO A 57 -8.90 11.47 12.22
C PRO A 57 -8.25 12.39 11.18
N GLN A 58 -7.28 13.20 11.59
CA GLN A 58 -6.59 14.10 10.67
C GLN A 58 -5.71 13.35 9.65
N CYS A 59 -5.08 12.26 10.09
CA CYS A 59 -4.25 11.43 9.24
C CYS A 59 -5.11 10.60 8.29
N THR A 60 -6.19 10.01 8.78
CA THR A 60 -7.10 9.21 7.96
C THR A 60 -7.75 10.05 6.88
N GLU A 61 -8.19 11.27 7.19
CA GLU A 61 -8.77 12.15 6.19
C GLU A 61 -7.76 12.51 5.09
N TYR A 62 -6.52 12.82 5.46
CA TYR A 62 -5.46 13.05 4.49
C TYR A 62 -5.23 11.82 3.60
N ILE A 63 -5.16 10.62 4.21
CA ILE A 63 -4.97 9.36 3.48
C ILE A 63 -6.12 9.13 2.51
N PHE A 64 -7.38 9.28 2.96
CA PHE A 64 -8.55 9.07 2.12
C PHE A 64 -8.55 9.98 0.89
N GLN A 65 -8.29 11.27 1.07
CA GLN A 65 -8.27 12.22 -0.04
C GLN A 65 -7.12 11.97 -1.01
N HIS A 66 -5.91 11.77 -0.46
CA HIS A 66 -4.71 11.56 -1.27
C HIS A 66 -4.79 10.25 -2.05
N THR A 67 -5.14 9.17 -1.38
CA THR A 67 -5.19 7.83 -2.00
C THR A 67 -6.38 7.68 -2.94
N ALA A 68 -7.54 8.26 -2.63
CA ALA A 68 -8.71 8.21 -3.52
C ALA A 68 -8.41 8.76 -4.92
N ALA A 69 -7.64 9.84 -5.01
CA ALA A 69 -7.24 10.42 -6.30
C ALA A 69 -6.35 9.46 -7.11
N GLU A 70 -5.40 8.80 -6.45
CA GLU A 70 -4.55 7.77 -7.08
C GLU A 70 -5.37 6.56 -7.52
N LEU A 71 -6.28 6.07 -6.67
CA LEU A 71 -7.13 4.92 -6.97
C LEU A 71 -8.09 5.18 -8.12
N LYS A 72 -8.59 6.40 -8.27
CA LYS A 72 -9.39 6.80 -9.42
C LYS A 72 -8.59 6.65 -10.72
N GLY A 73 -7.33 7.03 -10.72
CA GLY A 73 -6.44 6.83 -11.87
C GLY A 73 -6.20 5.36 -12.20
N ILE A 74 -6.11 4.50 -11.18
CA ILE A 74 -5.82 3.07 -11.34
C ILE A 74 -7.08 2.30 -11.73
N PHE A 75 -8.18 2.49 -11.02
CA PHE A 75 -9.39 1.66 -11.12
C PHE A 75 -10.55 2.32 -11.89
N GLY A 76 -10.40 3.55 -12.32
CA GLY A 76 -11.42 4.23 -13.13
C GLY A 76 -11.92 3.42 -14.33
N PRO A 77 -11.04 2.73 -15.10
CA PRO A 77 -11.48 1.88 -16.21
C PRO A 77 -12.43 0.73 -15.82
N TYR A 78 -12.34 0.25 -14.57
CA TYR A 78 -13.22 -0.83 -14.06
C TYR A 78 -14.52 -0.30 -13.47
N LEU A 79 -14.59 0.99 -13.17
CA LEU A 79 -15.70 1.68 -12.53
C LEU A 79 -16.05 2.96 -13.31
N PRO A 80 -16.43 2.86 -14.59
CA PRO A 80 -16.56 4.01 -15.48
C PRO A 80 -17.63 5.02 -15.03
N GLU A 81 -18.62 4.58 -14.25
CA GLU A 81 -19.69 5.43 -13.73
C GLU A 81 -19.33 6.11 -12.40
N ALA A 82 -18.19 5.73 -11.78
CA ALA A 82 -17.79 6.24 -10.47
C ALA A 82 -17.09 7.61 -10.60
N GLY A 83 -17.52 8.56 -9.77
CA GLY A 83 -16.91 9.88 -9.63
C GLY A 83 -15.93 9.95 -8.45
N GLU A 84 -15.48 11.15 -8.16
CA GLU A 84 -14.51 11.39 -7.07
C GLU A 84 -15.05 11.01 -5.70
N SER A 85 -16.31 11.31 -5.42
CA SER A 85 -16.95 10.94 -4.16
C SER A 85 -17.07 9.42 -3.99
N ASP A 86 -17.33 8.68 -5.07
CA ASP A 86 -17.38 7.22 -5.02
C ASP A 86 -16.01 6.63 -4.65
N PHE A 87 -14.93 7.13 -5.26
CA PHE A 87 -13.57 6.69 -4.93
C PHE A 87 -13.15 7.06 -3.51
N TYR A 88 -13.57 8.22 -3.01
CA TYR A 88 -13.36 8.58 -1.61
C TYR A 88 -14.06 7.59 -0.67
N GLU A 89 -15.33 7.26 -0.92
CA GLU A 89 -16.09 6.29 -0.13
C GLU A 89 -15.52 4.88 -0.22
N LEU A 90 -15.08 4.45 -1.40
CA LEU A 90 -14.41 3.15 -1.59
C LEU A 90 -13.07 3.09 -0.83
N GLU A 91 -12.33 4.19 -0.80
CA GLU A 91 -11.06 4.26 -0.07
C GLU A 91 -11.25 4.11 1.44
N ILE A 92 -12.32 4.62 2.01
CA ILE A 92 -12.63 4.39 3.44
C ILE A 92 -12.65 2.88 3.72
N GLY A 93 -13.30 2.11 2.87
CA GLY A 93 -13.37 0.65 3.00
C GLY A 93 -12.03 -0.03 2.72
N SER A 94 -11.35 0.33 1.65
CA SER A 94 -10.07 -0.31 1.27
C SER A 94 -8.94 0.04 2.24
N ALA A 95 -8.92 1.26 2.79
CA ALA A 95 -8.02 1.62 3.88
C ALA A 95 -8.28 0.78 5.14
N GLY A 96 -9.54 0.48 5.43
CA GLY A 96 -9.93 -0.42 6.52
C GLY A 96 -9.41 -1.86 6.32
N ILE A 97 -9.50 -2.38 5.10
CA ILE A 97 -8.92 -3.68 4.73
C ILE A 97 -7.41 -3.66 4.94
N MET A 98 -6.71 -2.65 4.45
CA MET A 98 -5.27 -2.48 4.63
C MET A 98 -4.88 -2.47 6.11
N ARG A 99 -5.55 -1.63 6.89
CA ARG A 99 -5.29 -1.51 8.33
C ARG A 99 -5.48 -2.83 9.07
N ALA A 100 -6.55 -3.56 8.78
CA ALA A 100 -6.83 -4.83 9.43
C ALA A 100 -5.72 -5.87 9.18
N TYR A 101 -5.25 -5.97 7.92
CA TYR A 101 -4.14 -6.88 7.59
C TYR A 101 -2.80 -6.41 8.15
N MET A 102 -2.53 -5.12 8.22
CA MET A 102 -1.34 -4.59 8.88
C MET A 102 -1.33 -4.90 10.38
N ALA A 103 -2.47 -4.79 11.04
CA ALA A 103 -2.60 -5.05 12.48
C ALA A 103 -2.39 -6.52 12.85
N LYS A 104 -2.78 -7.45 11.97
CA LYS A 104 -2.60 -8.89 12.19
C LYS A 104 -1.18 -9.32 11.84
N ARG A 105 -0.38 -9.63 12.85
CA ARG A 105 0.98 -10.17 12.63
C ARG A 105 0.94 -11.51 11.92
N CYS A 106 1.92 -11.73 11.05
CA CYS A 106 2.14 -13.02 10.43
C CYS A 106 2.60 -14.05 11.48
N ASP A 107 2.29 -15.32 11.20
CA ASP A 107 2.76 -16.46 11.95
C ASP A 107 2.97 -17.67 11.01
N VAL A 108 3.29 -18.83 11.54
CA VAL A 108 3.53 -20.04 10.76
C VAL A 108 2.29 -20.49 9.96
N TYR A 109 1.09 -20.18 10.43
CA TYR A 109 -0.17 -20.53 9.78
C TYR A 109 -0.68 -19.45 8.83
N PHE A 110 -0.18 -18.23 8.99
CA PHE A 110 -0.54 -17.08 8.17
C PHE A 110 0.72 -16.29 7.78
N PRO A 111 1.54 -16.83 6.85
CA PRO A 111 2.76 -16.18 6.41
C PRO A 111 2.48 -14.95 5.54
N LEU A 112 3.51 -14.11 5.35
CA LEU A 112 3.41 -12.86 4.60
C LEU A 112 2.86 -13.07 3.18
N GLU A 113 3.31 -14.08 2.48
CA GLU A 113 2.87 -14.39 1.11
C GLU A 113 1.35 -14.61 1.04
N ARG A 114 0.80 -15.30 2.03
CA ARG A 114 -0.63 -15.55 2.13
C ARG A 114 -1.41 -14.29 2.47
N LYS A 115 -0.88 -13.49 3.40
CA LYS A 115 -1.47 -12.19 3.77
C LYS A 115 -1.56 -11.27 2.57
N LEU A 116 -0.47 -11.14 1.81
CA LEU A 116 -0.43 -10.29 0.62
C LEU A 116 -1.42 -10.74 -0.45
N GLU A 117 -1.49 -12.03 -0.74
CA GLU A 117 -2.44 -12.56 -1.72
C GLU A 117 -3.89 -12.33 -1.29
N ARG A 118 -4.20 -12.59 -0.03
CA ARG A 118 -5.56 -12.41 0.50
C ARG A 118 -5.99 -10.96 0.47
N PHE A 119 -5.13 -10.06 0.91
CA PHE A 119 -5.36 -8.61 0.84
C PHE A 119 -5.60 -8.17 -0.61
N LEU A 120 -4.71 -8.57 -1.51
CA LEU A 120 -4.76 -8.16 -2.91
C LEU A 120 -6.07 -8.59 -3.57
N ARG A 121 -6.48 -9.83 -3.39
CA ARG A 121 -7.74 -10.32 -3.97
C ARG A 121 -8.96 -9.59 -3.42
N MET A 122 -9.01 -9.32 -2.12
CA MET A 122 -10.11 -8.55 -1.51
C MET A 122 -10.17 -7.13 -2.05
N SER A 123 -9.04 -6.45 -2.12
CA SER A 123 -8.97 -5.07 -2.60
C SER A 123 -9.31 -4.97 -4.09
N LEU A 124 -8.75 -5.84 -4.92
CA LEU A 124 -9.04 -5.83 -6.35
C LEU A 124 -10.50 -6.18 -6.64
N ALA A 125 -11.08 -7.11 -5.89
CA ALA A 125 -12.51 -7.43 -6.00
C ALA A 125 -13.41 -6.23 -5.63
N ALA A 126 -13.04 -5.48 -4.59
CA ALA A 126 -13.77 -4.27 -4.20
C ALA A 126 -13.83 -3.23 -5.33
N TYR A 127 -12.78 -3.12 -6.13
CA TYR A 127 -12.69 -2.25 -7.30
C TYR A 127 -13.15 -2.91 -8.61
N ARG A 128 -13.80 -4.06 -8.53
CA ARG A 128 -14.36 -4.82 -9.66
C ARG A 128 -13.33 -5.22 -10.72
N VAL A 129 -12.09 -5.44 -10.33
CA VAL A 129 -11.08 -6.00 -11.22
C VAL A 129 -11.45 -7.46 -11.52
N PRO A 130 -11.52 -7.87 -12.80
CA PRO A 130 -11.86 -9.23 -13.18
C PRO A 130 -10.93 -10.28 -12.57
N GLU A 131 -11.44 -11.44 -12.25
CA GLU A 131 -10.67 -12.52 -11.61
C GLU A 131 -9.41 -12.91 -12.40
N ALA A 132 -9.49 -12.93 -13.73
CA ALA A 132 -8.34 -13.21 -14.58
C ALA A 132 -7.20 -12.18 -14.40
N GLU A 133 -7.55 -10.91 -14.22
CA GLU A 133 -6.57 -9.85 -13.94
C GLU A 133 -6.08 -9.89 -12.50
N GLN A 134 -6.91 -10.31 -11.55
CA GLN A 134 -6.47 -10.60 -10.19
C GLN A 134 -5.41 -11.73 -10.18
N ASP A 135 -5.63 -12.79 -10.97
CA ASP A 135 -4.68 -13.90 -11.11
C ASP A 135 -3.33 -13.41 -11.69
N GLN A 136 -3.37 -12.51 -12.67
CA GLN A 136 -2.17 -11.88 -13.21
C GLN A 136 -1.42 -11.04 -12.15
N ALA A 137 -2.15 -10.28 -11.34
CA ALA A 137 -1.57 -9.48 -10.27
C ALA A 137 -0.93 -10.37 -9.19
N VAL A 138 -1.57 -11.45 -8.80
CA VAL A 138 -1.02 -12.44 -7.86
C VAL A 138 0.22 -13.13 -8.44
N ALA A 139 0.20 -13.51 -9.70
CA ALA A 139 1.35 -14.09 -10.39
C ALA A 139 2.54 -13.11 -10.42
N PHE A 140 2.28 -11.85 -10.72
CA PHE A 140 3.30 -10.79 -10.66
C PHE A 140 3.88 -10.64 -9.25
N LEU A 141 3.04 -10.58 -8.23
CA LEU A 141 3.47 -10.49 -6.83
C LEU A 141 4.43 -11.63 -6.46
N LYS A 142 4.16 -12.85 -6.91
CA LYS A 142 5.01 -14.02 -6.65
C LYS A 142 6.38 -13.96 -7.33
N THR A 143 6.57 -13.11 -8.34
CA THR A 143 7.88 -12.88 -8.97
C THR A 143 8.77 -11.94 -8.16
N LEU A 144 8.22 -11.21 -7.18
CA LEU A 144 8.94 -10.20 -6.41
C LEU A 144 9.55 -10.82 -5.15
N ASP A 145 10.81 -10.49 -4.87
CA ASP A 145 11.40 -10.66 -3.54
C ASP A 145 10.94 -9.50 -2.64
N ILE A 146 9.71 -9.59 -2.16
CA ILE A 146 9.07 -8.47 -1.46
C ILE A 146 9.77 -8.11 -0.15
N ARG A 147 10.36 -9.07 0.55
CA ARG A 147 11.10 -8.79 1.78
C ARG A 147 12.36 -7.99 1.50
N ALA A 148 13.12 -8.36 0.47
CA ALA A 148 14.33 -7.62 0.07
C ALA A 148 13.98 -6.21 -0.41
N ILE A 149 12.93 -6.07 -1.22
CA ILE A 149 12.45 -4.77 -1.72
C ILE A 149 11.99 -3.89 -0.55
N ALA A 150 11.19 -4.42 0.36
CA ALA A 150 10.69 -3.67 1.52
C ALA A 150 11.83 -3.26 2.45
N GLN A 151 12.84 -4.10 2.65
CA GLN A 151 14.00 -3.77 3.45
C GLN A 151 14.80 -2.61 2.86
N GLN A 152 14.98 -2.58 1.55
CA GLN A 152 15.63 -1.48 0.84
C GLN A 152 14.81 -0.19 0.94
N VAL A 153 13.50 -0.27 0.77
CA VAL A 153 12.59 0.87 0.92
C VAL A 153 12.62 1.42 2.35
N MET A 154 12.65 0.53 3.35
CA MET A 154 12.74 0.91 4.76
C MET A 154 14.03 1.71 5.05
N GLN A 155 15.17 1.26 4.53
CA GLN A 155 16.43 1.98 4.67
C GLN A 155 16.38 3.37 4.04
N GLN A 156 15.83 3.49 2.83
CA GLN A 156 15.65 4.77 2.15
C GLN A 156 14.70 5.69 2.92
N LEU A 157 13.62 5.16 3.46
CA LEU A 157 12.68 5.91 4.28
C LEU A 157 13.37 6.48 5.54
N PHE A 158 14.09 5.65 6.27
CA PHE A 158 14.79 6.10 7.49
C PHE A 158 15.89 7.13 7.19
N GLN A 159 16.63 6.98 6.11
CA GLN A 159 17.60 7.99 5.67
C GLN A 159 16.91 9.33 5.35
N SER A 160 15.83 9.29 4.60
CA SER A 160 15.05 10.48 4.26
C SER A 160 14.52 11.20 5.50
N LEU A 161 13.95 10.44 6.45
CA LEU A 161 13.44 11.00 7.70
C LEU A 161 14.55 11.55 8.58
N SER A 162 15.72 10.89 8.67
CA SER A 162 16.89 11.36 9.39
C SER A 162 17.38 12.69 8.83
N MET A 163 17.48 12.80 7.52
CA MET A 163 17.89 14.06 6.86
C MET A 163 16.88 15.21 7.11
N ARG A 164 15.58 14.89 7.05
CA ARG A 164 14.52 15.90 7.20
C ARG A 164 14.36 16.37 8.64
N TYR A 165 14.45 15.48 9.60
CA TYR A 165 14.18 15.76 11.01
C TYR A 165 15.45 15.80 11.87
N HIS A 166 16.63 15.65 11.28
CA HIS A 166 17.93 15.76 11.94
C HIS A 166 18.11 14.82 13.14
N PHE A 167 17.58 13.61 13.09
CA PHE A 167 17.85 12.59 14.10
C PHE A 167 18.87 11.55 13.59
N PRO A 168 19.72 10.98 14.48
CA PRO A 168 20.68 9.96 14.08
C PRO A 168 19.98 8.63 13.74
N LEU A 169 20.60 7.88 12.84
CA LEU A 169 20.25 6.49 12.59
C LEU A 169 21.22 5.60 13.38
N ASP A 170 20.71 4.84 14.35
CA ASP A 170 21.48 3.88 15.13
C ASP A 170 21.58 2.53 14.40
#